data_e33913b9ae839907df66775020b3582c
#
_entry.id   e33913b9ae839907df66775020b3582c
#
_cell.length_a   1.000
_cell.length_b   1.000
_cell.length_c   1.000
_cell.angle_alpha   90.00
_cell.angle_beta   90.00
_cell.angle_gamma   90.00
#
_symmetry.space_group_name_H-M   'P 1'
#
loop_
_entity.id
_entity.type
_entity.pdbx_description
1 polymer ?
#
loop_
_entity_poly.entity_id
_entity_poly.type
_entity_poly.pdbx_seq_one_letter_code
_entity_poly.pdbx_strand_id
1 'polypeptide(L)'
;KALKVIINQGGTSSGKTYTILQLLFIIACTHPNLVITVVGQDIPNLKKGAIRDAQTIERTETWLKPYIKGYNKSDRIYEFNNGTIIEFNSYTDEQDAKSGKRDILFVNEANGIDYMVYWQLKIRTRWKTFIDYNPTAKFWVHERLVGQDNVRLIISDHRSNLFLSAEQHTEIESIDDPELHKVYARGLTGRIHGLIYPAYQLIEQIPGILKPKYGLDFGFNHKMALIETASIENKLFWNELVYQSEMTPGDLIYQMKDMGIGRAPIYCDHARPDAIEEIKRAGFNALPADKDVWNGIMYVKKHQLYVTKNSKGVIKEIQHYKWKEKKGHEGEYLDEPVKFMDDACFVGETVIKTK
;
A
#
# COMPACT_ATOMS: atom_id res chain seq x y z
N LYS A 1 -32.88 0.05 -14.34
CA LYS A 1 -31.84 -0.95 -14.70
C LYS A 1 -31.31 -1.60 -13.41
N ALA A 2 -31.02 -2.90 -13.44
CA ALA A 2 -30.44 -3.59 -12.29
C ALA A 2 -29.03 -3.04 -12.00
N LEU A 3 -28.74 -2.76 -10.73
CA LEU A 3 -27.42 -2.31 -10.25
C LEU A 3 -26.37 -3.39 -10.53
N LYS A 4 -25.32 -3.07 -11.29
CA LYS A 4 -24.26 -4.02 -11.69
C LYS A 4 -22.90 -3.74 -11.06
N VAL A 5 -22.58 -2.48 -10.79
CA VAL A 5 -21.30 -2.07 -10.22
C VAL A 5 -21.54 -1.33 -8.91
N ILE A 6 -20.84 -1.73 -7.86
CA ILE A 6 -20.87 -1.10 -6.54
C ILE A 6 -19.46 -0.64 -6.24
N ILE A 7 -19.29 0.66 -6.11
CA ILE A 7 -18.02 1.32 -5.82
C ILE A 7 -18.01 1.73 -4.35
N ASN A 8 -17.01 1.28 -3.61
CA ASN A 8 -16.76 1.61 -2.22
C ASN A 8 -15.52 2.51 -2.14
N GLN A 9 -15.75 3.80 -2.28
CA GLN A 9 -14.73 4.82 -2.06
C GLN A 9 -14.62 5.06 -0.55
N GLY A 10 -13.40 5.12 0.00
CA GLY A 10 -13.33 5.35 1.43
C GLY A 10 -11.97 5.78 1.93
N GLY A 11 -12.00 6.42 3.10
CA GLY A 11 -10.80 6.76 3.86
C GLY A 11 -10.05 5.52 4.35
N THR A 12 -8.91 5.75 4.99
CA THR A 12 -8.17 4.67 5.62
C THR A 12 -8.99 4.07 6.77
N SER A 13 -8.81 2.78 7.01
CA SER A 13 -9.49 2.06 8.11
C SER A 13 -11.02 2.16 8.12
N SER A 14 -11.65 2.50 6.98
CA SER A 14 -13.12 2.53 6.86
C SER A 14 -13.79 1.15 6.84
N GLY A 15 -13.00 0.06 6.81
CA GLY A 15 -13.51 -1.32 6.79
C GLY A 15 -14.06 -1.78 5.43
N LYS A 16 -13.91 -0.99 4.37
CA LYS A 16 -14.50 -1.27 3.04
C LYS A 16 -14.11 -2.64 2.47
N THR A 17 -12.82 -2.97 2.42
CA THR A 17 -12.31 -4.24 1.89
C THR A 17 -12.84 -5.43 2.71
N TYR A 18 -12.73 -5.33 4.03
CA TYR A 18 -13.19 -6.36 4.96
C TYR A 18 -14.69 -6.65 4.81
N THR A 19 -15.50 -5.59 4.75
CA THR A 19 -16.97 -5.71 4.59
C THR A 19 -17.36 -6.32 3.24
N ILE A 20 -16.66 -5.95 2.15
CA ILE A 20 -16.88 -6.57 0.84
C ILE A 20 -16.55 -8.06 0.90
N LEU A 21 -15.42 -8.44 1.50
CA LEU A 21 -15.05 -9.85 1.64
C LEU A 21 -16.06 -10.62 2.48
N GLN A 22 -16.53 -10.09 3.61
CA GLN A 22 -17.62 -10.72 4.38
C GLN A 22 -18.86 -10.97 3.51
N LEU A 23 -19.27 -9.98 2.72
CA LEU A 23 -20.39 -10.12 1.78
C LEU A 23 -20.13 -11.21 0.74
N LEU A 24 -18.91 -11.30 0.18
CA LEU A 24 -18.55 -12.34 -0.78
C LEU A 24 -18.60 -13.74 -0.16
N PHE A 25 -18.17 -13.91 1.09
CA PHE A 25 -18.29 -15.17 1.84
C PHE A 25 -19.77 -15.56 2.05
N ILE A 26 -20.62 -14.59 2.44
CA ILE A 26 -22.07 -14.84 2.59
C ILE A 26 -22.69 -15.29 1.26
N ILE A 27 -22.34 -14.60 0.14
CA ILE A 27 -22.82 -14.97 -1.18
C ILE A 27 -22.32 -16.37 -1.55
N ALA A 28 -21.05 -16.67 -1.29
CA ALA A 28 -20.47 -17.97 -1.61
C ALA A 28 -21.12 -19.12 -0.84
N CYS A 29 -21.53 -18.89 0.40
CA CYS A 29 -22.25 -19.89 1.20
C CYS A 29 -23.69 -20.13 0.69
N THR A 30 -24.34 -19.09 0.14
CA THR A 30 -25.78 -19.11 -0.18
C THR A 30 -26.09 -19.42 -1.66
N HIS A 31 -25.12 -19.23 -2.55
CA HIS A 31 -25.30 -19.41 -3.99
C HIS A 31 -24.31 -20.46 -4.51
N PRO A 32 -24.80 -21.57 -5.11
CA PRO A 32 -23.92 -22.64 -5.57
C PRO A 32 -23.28 -22.33 -6.92
N ASN A 33 -22.12 -22.96 -7.17
CA ASN A 33 -21.41 -22.99 -8.46
C ASN A 33 -21.04 -21.62 -9.01
N LEU A 34 -20.75 -20.64 -8.13
CA LEU A 34 -20.25 -19.34 -8.54
C LEU A 34 -18.72 -19.32 -8.62
N VAL A 35 -18.22 -18.54 -9.56
CA VAL A 35 -16.81 -18.13 -9.61
C VAL A 35 -16.73 -16.66 -9.19
N ILE A 36 -16.11 -16.42 -8.06
CA ILE A 36 -15.88 -15.08 -7.48
C ILE A 36 -14.39 -14.78 -7.57
N THR A 37 -14.01 -13.76 -8.34
CA THR A 37 -12.61 -13.38 -8.53
C THR A 37 -12.32 -12.07 -7.82
N VAL A 38 -11.37 -12.08 -6.88
CA VAL A 38 -10.79 -10.92 -6.23
C VAL A 38 -9.50 -10.56 -6.93
N VAL A 39 -9.40 -9.33 -7.44
CA VAL A 39 -8.25 -8.85 -8.20
C VAL A 39 -7.60 -7.69 -7.49
N GLY A 40 -6.28 -7.74 -7.30
CA GLY A 40 -5.46 -6.63 -6.81
C GLY A 40 -4.32 -6.32 -7.78
N GLN A 41 -3.60 -5.26 -7.50
CA GLN A 41 -2.49 -4.80 -8.31
C GLN A 41 -1.42 -5.90 -8.49
N ASP A 42 -1.08 -6.61 -7.42
CA ASP A 42 -0.15 -7.73 -7.43
C ASP A 42 -0.43 -8.72 -6.27
N ILE A 43 0.15 -9.92 -6.36
CA ILE A 43 -0.05 -10.96 -5.35
C ILE A 43 0.55 -10.59 -3.96
N PRO A 44 1.73 -9.96 -3.84
CA PRO A 44 2.24 -9.51 -2.55
C PRO A 44 1.27 -8.57 -1.81
N ASN A 45 0.68 -7.60 -2.50
CA ASN A 45 -0.31 -6.70 -1.91
C ASN A 45 -1.59 -7.44 -1.50
N LEU A 46 -2.11 -8.33 -2.36
CA LEU A 46 -3.25 -9.17 -2.00
C LEU A 46 -2.99 -10.03 -0.76
N LYS A 47 -1.78 -10.61 -0.63
CA LYS A 47 -1.41 -11.41 0.55
C LYS A 47 -1.38 -10.59 1.84
N LYS A 48 -0.90 -9.34 1.78
CA LYS A 48 -0.84 -8.44 2.94
C LYS A 48 -2.19 -7.78 3.26
N GLY A 49 -3.09 -7.69 2.29
CA GLY A 49 -4.42 -7.08 2.37
C GLY A 49 -5.56 -8.10 2.29
N ALA A 50 -6.23 -8.17 1.14
CA ALA A 50 -7.49 -8.92 0.98
C ALA A 50 -7.42 -10.41 1.33
N ILE A 51 -6.30 -11.10 1.06
CA ILE A 51 -6.15 -12.52 1.45
C ILE A 51 -6.02 -12.64 2.98
N ARG A 52 -5.25 -11.77 3.63
CA ARG A 52 -5.12 -11.74 5.09
C ARG A 52 -6.48 -11.46 5.75
N ASP A 53 -7.24 -10.51 5.22
CA ASP A 53 -8.58 -10.19 5.70
C ASP A 53 -9.53 -11.38 5.52
N ALA A 54 -9.51 -12.05 4.36
CA ALA A 54 -10.30 -13.25 4.11
C ALA A 54 -9.97 -14.38 5.10
N GLN A 55 -8.70 -14.60 5.40
CA GLN A 55 -8.26 -15.59 6.40
C GLN A 55 -8.69 -15.19 7.83
N THR A 56 -8.72 -13.88 8.13
CA THR A 56 -9.20 -13.38 9.40
C THR A 56 -10.70 -13.62 9.53
N ILE A 57 -11.49 -13.32 8.49
CA ILE A 57 -12.92 -13.59 8.43
C ILE A 57 -13.21 -15.09 8.65
N GLU A 58 -12.52 -15.97 7.93
CA GLU A 58 -12.67 -17.43 8.11
C GLU A 58 -12.41 -17.87 9.55
N ARG A 59 -11.36 -17.30 10.18
CA ARG A 59 -10.97 -17.64 11.54
C ARG A 59 -11.95 -17.12 12.60
N THR A 60 -12.45 -15.89 12.42
CA THR A 60 -13.32 -15.23 13.42
C THR A 60 -14.79 -15.59 13.25
N GLU A 61 -15.26 -15.78 12.03
CA GLU A 61 -16.64 -16.08 11.70
C GLU A 61 -16.90 -17.61 11.73
N THR A 62 -17.06 -18.17 12.92
CA THR A 62 -17.13 -19.63 13.12
C THR A 62 -18.29 -20.30 12.38
N TRP A 63 -19.35 -19.57 12.04
CA TRP A 63 -20.49 -20.05 11.26
C TRP A 63 -20.13 -20.39 9.80
N LEU A 64 -19.01 -19.88 9.27
CA LEU A 64 -18.51 -20.20 7.93
C LEU A 64 -17.98 -21.64 7.79
N LYS A 65 -17.45 -22.21 8.88
CA LYS A 65 -16.76 -23.51 8.87
C LYS A 65 -17.54 -24.64 8.20
N PRO A 66 -18.85 -24.81 8.39
CA PRO A 66 -19.61 -25.86 7.71
C PRO A 66 -19.73 -25.70 6.19
N TYR A 67 -19.50 -24.50 5.68
CA TYR A 67 -19.66 -24.16 4.26
C TYR A 67 -18.36 -24.21 3.49
N ILE A 68 -17.22 -23.94 4.14
CA ILE A 68 -15.91 -23.92 3.51
C ILE A 68 -15.34 -25.34 3.45
N LYS A 69 -15.00 -25.80 2.25
CA LYS A 69 -14.32 -27.09 2.03
C LYS A 69 -12.84 -26.95 2.33
N GLY A 70 -12.19 -25.85 1.97
CA GLY A 70 -10.79 -25.55 2.24
C GLY A 70 -10.25 -24.33 1.52
N TYR A 71 -8.99 -23.99 1.87
CA TYR A 71 -8.21 -22.94 1.20
C TYR A 71 -6.94 -23.52 0.60
N ASN A 72 -6.85 -23.50 -0.74
CA ASN A 72 -5.64 -23.84 -1.46
C ASN A 72 -4.67 -22.65 -1.46
N LYS A 73 -3.57 -22.76 -0.70
CA LYS A 73 -2.58 -21.68 -0.54
C LYS A 73 -1.78 -21.41 -1.82
N SER A 74 -1.53 -22.43 -2.64
CA SER A 74 -0.75 -22.31 -3.88
C SER A 74 -1.54 -21.55 -4.94
N ASP A 75 -2.79 -21.93 -5.13
CA ASP A 75 -3.66 -21.32 -6.13
C ASP A 75 -4.43 -20.12 -5.59
N ARG A 76 -4.39 -19.92 -4.27
CA ARG A 76 -5.10 -18.83 -3.55
C ARG A 76 -6.61 -18.90 -3.76
N ILE A 77 -7.18 -20.11 -3.62
CA ILE A 77 -8.60 -20.39 -3.86
C ILE A 77 -9.26 -20.90 -2.59
N TYR A 78 -10.35 -20.27 -2.19
CA TYR A 78 -11.32 -20.85 -1.24
C TYR A 78 -12.30 -21.70 -2.03
N GLU A 79 -12.47 -22.96 -1.62
CA GLU A 79 -13.48 -23.87 -2.13
C GLU A 79 -14.63 -24.01 -1.12
N PHE A 80 -15.87 -23.94 -1.62
CA PHE A 80 -17.07 -24.13 -0.82
C PHE A 80 -17.74 -25.47 -1.13
N ASN A 81 -18.45 -26.04 -0.13
CA ASN A 81 -19.12 -27.34 -0.27
C ASN A 81 -20.22 -27.36 -1.35
N ASN A 82 -20.75 -26.19 -1.73
CA ASN A 82 -21.75 -26.02 -2.78
C ASN A 82 -21.16 -25.81 -4.19
N GLY A 83 -19.84 -25.99 -4.37
CA GLY A 83 -19.15 -25.80 -5.64
C GLY A 83 -18.75 -24.37 -5.99
N THR A 84 -19.08 -23.38 -5.14
CA THR A 84 -18.61 -22.00 -5.31
C THR A 84 -17.14 -21.89 -4.95
N ILE A 85 -16.42 -21.01 -5.64
CA ILE A 85 -15.03 -20.66 -5.33
C ILE A 85 -14.84 -19.15 -5.19
N ILE A 86 -13.89 -18.76 -4.32
CA ILE A 86 -13.34 -17.41 -4.27
C ILE A 86 -11.84 -17.51 -4.58
N GLU A 87 -11.42 -16.93 -5.68
CA GLU A 87 -10.02 -16.92 -6.14
C GLU A 87 -9.41 -15.52 -6.05
N PHE A 88 -8.10 -15.45 -5.74
CA PHE A 88 -7.36 -14.20 -5.61
C PHE A 88 -6.28 -14.14 -6.68
N ASN A 89 -6.40 -13.19 -7.61
CA ASN A 89 -5.55 -13.06 -8.79
C ASN A 89 -4.99 -11.65 -8.95
N SER A 90 -3.90 -11.54 -9.68
CA SER A 90 -3.40 -10.28 -10.23
C SER A 90 -3.11 -10.45 -11.71
N TYR A 91 -3.25 -9.37 -12.45
CA TYR A 91 -3.02 -9.35 -13.89
C TYR A 91 -2.07 -8.20 -14.21
N THR A 92 -0.99 -8.50 -14.92
CA THR A 92 0.04 -7.51 -15.27
C THR A 92 -0.37 -6.64 -16.44
N ASP A 93 -1.13 -7.20 -17.35
CA ASP A 93 -1.61 -6.51 -18.54
C ASP A 93 -2.99 -7.00 -19.00
N GLU A 94 -3.52 -6.38 -20.05
CA GLU A 94 -4.82 -6.74 -20.61
C GLU A 94 -4.87 -8.13 -21.24
N GLN A 95 -3.75 -8.69 -21.70
CA GLN A 95 -3.70 -10.01 -22.34
C GLN A 95 -3.95 -11.10 -21.30
N ASP A 96 -3.28 -10.99 -20.14
CA ASP A 96 -3.47 -11.90 -19.02
C ASP A 96 -4.92 -11.88 -18.52
N ALA A 97 -5.55 -10.69 -18.53
CA ALA A 97 -6.92 -10.48 -18.08
C ALA A 97 -7.99 -11.06 -19.04
N LYS A 98 -7.63 -11.51 -20.24
CA LYS A 98 -8.55 -12.10 -21.22
C LYS A 98 -8.98 -13.53 -20.88
N SER A 99 -8.39 -14.15 -19.88
CA SER A 99 -8.71 -15.51 -19.44
C SER A 99 -9.89 -15.56 -18.46
N GLY A 100 -10.65 -16.66 -18.53
CA GLY A 100 -11.68 -17.01 -17.56
C GLY A 100 -12.95 -16.14 -17.55
N LYS A 101 -14.08 -16.80 -17.30
CA LYS A 101 -15.36 -16.14 -17.02
C LYS A 101 -15.64 -16.24 -15.53
N ARG A 102 -16.30 -15.23 -14.96
CA ARG A 102 -16.66 -15.18 -13.54
C ARG A 102 -18.08 -14.68 -13.34
N ASP A 103 -18.62 -14.94 -12.18
CA ASP A 103 -19.93 -14.42 -11.81
C ASP A 103 -19.81 -13.09 -11.08
N ILE A 104 -18.85 -12.99 -10.18
CA ILE A 104 -18.59 -11.77 -9.41
C ILE A 104 -17.13 -11.40 -9.53
N LEU A 105 -16.89 -10.11 -9.72
CA LEU A 105 -15.57 -9.48 -9.71
C LEU A 105 -15.46 -8.55 -8.53
N PHE A 106 -14.39 -8.66 -7.76
CA PHE A 106 -14.01 -7.65 -6.79
C PHE A 106 -12.64 -7.07 -7.15
N VAL A 107 -12.62 -5.78 -7.47
CA VAL A 107 -11.40 -5.02 -7.79
C VAL A 107 -10.95 -4.32 -6.53
N ASN A 108 -9.94 -4.88 -5.88
CA ASN A 108 -9.38 -4.37 -4.64
C ASN A 108 -8.26 -3.37 -4.93
N GLU A 109 -8.31 -2.21 -4.29
CA GLU A 109 -7.40 -1.08 -4.51
C GLU A 109 -7.31 -0.67 -5.98
N ALA A 110 -8.46 -0.35 -6.58
CA ALA A 110 -8.63 -0.10 -8.02
C ALA A 110 -7.74 1.01 -8.59
N ASN A 111 -7.24 1.93 -7.76
CA ASN A 111 -6.28 2.96 -8.16
C ASN A 111 -4.92 2.38 -8.58
N GLY A 112 -4.60 1.14 -8.22
CA GLY A 112 -3.40 0.42 -8.68
C GLY A 112 -3.62 -0.46 -9.91
N ILE A 113 -4.82 -0.46 -10.52
CA ILE A 113 -5.18 -1.36 -11.63
C ILE A 113 -5.48 -0.54 -12.89
N ASP A 114 -4.89 -0.91 -14.01
CA ASP A 114 -5.12 -0.27 -15.29
C ASP A 114 -6.57 -0.45 -15.77
N TYR A 115 -7.11 0.59 -16.45
CA TYR A 115 -8.48 0.55 -16.97
C TYR A 115 -8.70 -0.58 -17.98
N MET A 116 -7.73 -0.89 -18.83
CA MET A 116 -7.88 -1.94 -19.84
C MET A 116 -7.91 -3.33 -19.20
N VAL A 117 -7.14 -3.56 -18.14
CA VAL A 117 -7.22 -4.77 -17.32
C VAL A 117 -8.63 -4.89 -16.72
N TYR A 118 -9.12 -3.84 -16.04
CA TYR A 118 -10.48 -3.82 -15.51
C TYR A 118 -11.53 -4.08 -16.58
N TRP A 119 -11.42 -3.45 -17.74
CA TRP A 119 -12.36 -3.62 -18.86
C TRP A 119 -12.45 -5.08 -19.31
N GLN A 120 -11.31 -5.75 -19.52
CA GLN A 120 -11.25 -7.17 -19.91
C GLN A 120 -11.91 -8.08 -18.87
N LEU A 121 -11.69 -7.79 -17.59
CA LEU A 121 -12.31 -8.56 -16.50
C LEU A 121 -13.82 -8.32 -16.44
N LYS A 122 -14.26 -7.06 -16.55
CA LYS A 122 -15.66 -6.66 -16.47
C LYS A 122 -16.52 -7.31 -17.57
N ILE A 123 -16.08 -7.31 -18.83
CA ILE A 123 -16.84 -7.89 -19.93
C ILE A 123 -17.03 -9.42 -19.80
N ARG A 124 -16.22 -10.07 -18.95
CA ARG A 124 -16.29 -11.50 -18.63
C ARG A 124 -16.95 -11.79 -17.27
N THR A 125 -17.52 -10.76 -16.64
CA THR A 125 -18.24 -10.85 -15.37
C THR A 125 -19.75 -10.88 -15.62
N ARG A 126 -20.42 -11.94 -15.19
CA ARG A 126 -21.83 -12.17 -15.50
C ARG A 126 -22.79 -11.41 -14.60
N TRP A 127 -22.47 -11.29 -13.29
CA TRP A 127 -23.45 -10.81 -12.31
C TRP A 127 -23.11 -9.45 -11.72
N LYS A 128 -22.13 -9.35 -10.81
CA LYS A 128 -21.82 -8.16 -10.05
C LYS A 128 -20.34 -7.80 -10.08
N THR A 129 -20.04 -6.52 -9.99
CA THR A 129 -18.69 -6.01 -9.78
C THR A 129 -18.66 -5.13 -8.53
N PHE A 130 -17.74 -5.40 -7.63
CA PHE A 130 -17.39 -4.57 -6.49
C PHE A 130 -16.04 -3.92 -6.77
N ILE A 131 -15.89 -2.68 -6.34
CA ILE A 131 -14.64 -1.91 -6.50
C ILE A 131 -14.38 -1.20 -5.20
N ASP A 132 -13.16 -1.27 -4.66
CA ASP A 132 -12.76 -0.41 -3.56
C ASP A 132 -11.49 0.37 -3.86
N TYR A 133 -11.33 1.52 -3.23
CA TYR A 133 -10.11 2.34 -3.30
C TYR A 133 -10.13 3.49 -2.28
N ASN A 134 -8.93 4.03 -2.01
CA ASN A 134 -8.76 5.32 -1.36
C ASN A 134 -8.68 6.42 -2.44
N PRO A 135 -9.47 7.49 -2.35
CA PRO A 135 -9.63 8.46 -3.45
C PRO A 135 -8.54 9.54 -3.46
N THR A 136 -7.28 9.14 -3.60
CA THR A 136 -6.11 10.04 -3.58
C THR A 136 -6.11 11.03 -4.75
N ALA A 137 -6.64 10.63 -5.89
CA ALA A 137 -6.82 11.47 -7.07
C ALA A 137 -8.00 10.98 -7.90
N LYS A 138 -8.45 11.77 -8.86
CA LYS A 138 -9.39 11.30 -9.89
C LYS A 138 -8.68 10.35 -10.84
N PHE A 139 -9.31 9.24 -11.16
CA PHE A 139 -8.83 8.23 -12.09
C PHE A 139 -10.00 7.58 -12.83
N TRP A 140 -9.76 6.54 -13.64
CA TRP A 140 -10.75 5.93 -14.53
C TRP A 140 -12.09 5.56 -13.86
N VAL A 141 -12.12 5.24 -12.57
CA VAL A 141 -13.38 4.96 -11.86
C VAL A 141 -14.26 6.22 -11.84
N HIS A 142 -13.71 7.37 -11.51
CA HIS A 142 -14.43 8.63 -11.47
C HIS A 142 -14.84 9.11 -12.86
N GLU A 143 -13.93 8.94 -13.83
CA GLU A 143 -14.10 9.46 -15.19
C GLU A 143 -15.08 8.64 -16.03
N ARG A 144 -15.11 7.32 -15.77
CA ARG A 144 -15.80 6.38 -16.66
C ARG A 144 -16.96 5.62 -16.03
N LEU A 145 -17.03 5.51 -14.69
CA LEU A 145 -18.06 4.70 -14.02
C LEU A 145 -19.02 5.53 -13.19
N VAL A 146 -18.50 6.45 -12.38
CA VAL A 146 -19.36 7.28 -11.51
C VAL A 146 -20.35 8.08 -12.33
N GLY A 147 -21.63 8.02 -11.92
CA GLY A 147 -22.73 8.69 -12.63
C GLY A 147 -23.46 7.82 -13.65
N GLN A 148 -23.00 6.59 -13.93
CA GLN A 148 -23.78 5.66 -14.79
C GLN A 148 -24.97 5.07 -14.03
N ASP A 149 -26.11 4.84 -14.70
CA ASP A 149 -27.38 4.35 -14.09
C ASP A 149 -27.27 3.02 -13.36
N ASN A 150 -26.31 2.17 -13.77
CA ASN A 150 -26.09 0.83 -13.20
C ASN A 150 -24.92 0.78 -12.22
N VAL A 151 -24.42 1.95 -11.79
CA VAL A 151 -23.30 2.11 -10.86
C VAL A 151 -23.77 2.83 -9.61
N ARG A 152 -23.39 2.31 -8.45
CA ARG A 152 -23.61 2.95 -7.15
C ARG A 152 -22.29 3.28 -6.50
N LEU A 153 -22.10 4.53 -6.13
CA LEU A 153 -20.99 5.00 -5.31
C LEU A 153 -21.41 5.02 -3.84
N ILE A 154 -20.62 4.41 -3.00
CA ILE A 154 -20.72 4.43 -1.53
C ILE A 154 -19.44 5.08 -1.01
N ILE A 155 -19.58 6.11 -0.19
CA ILE A 155 -18.44 6.78 0.47
C ILE A 155 -18.47 6.41 1.95
N SER A 156 -17.36 5.94 2.48
CA SER A 156 -17.19 5.56 3.88
C SER A 156 -15.90 6.10 4.47
N ASP A 157 -15.88 6.26 5.78
CA ASP A 157 -14.70 6.66 6.52
C ASP A 157 -14.56 5.88 7.85
N HIS A 158 -13.46 6.12 8.55
CA HIS A 158 -13.14 5.43 9.79
C HIS A 158 -14.18 5.59 10.90
N ARG A 159 -15.01 6.67 10.90
CA ARG A 159 -16.03 6.93 11.92
C ARG A 159 -17.15 5.89 11.90
N SER A 160 -17.37 5.23 10.78
CA SER A 160 -18.33 4.14 10.62
C SER A 160 -17.75 2.78 11.01
N ASN A 161 -16.47 2.67 11.32
CA ASN A 161 -15.82 1.44 11.71
C ASN A 161 -15.75 1.30 13.24
N LEU A 162 -16.67 0.53 13.79
CA LEU A 162 -16.80 0.30 15.24
C LEU A 162 -15.69 -0.57 15.85
N PHE A 163 -14.82 -1.14 15.02
CA PHE A 163 -13.73 -2.04 15.46
C PHE A 163 -12.39 -1.32 15.64
N LEU A 164 -12.33 -0.02 15.32
CA LEU A 164 -11.14 0.78 15.57
C LEU A 164 -11.05 1.22 17.03
N SER A 165 -9.82 1.29 17.55
CA SER A 165 -9.58 1.89 18.86
C SER A 165 -9.75 3.41 18.84
N ALA A 166 -9.99 3.99 20.02
CA ALA A 166 -10.09 5.45 20.15
C ALA A 166 -8.79 6.16 19.70
N GLU A 167 -7.63 5.54 19.95
CA GLU A 167 -6.32 6.06 19.53
C GLU A 167 -6.22 6.09 18.02
N GLN A 168 -6.64 5.03 17.32
CA GLN A 168 -6.63 4.98 15.85
C GLN A 168 -7.56 6.02 15.23
N HIS A 169 -8.74 6.25 15.83
CA HIS A 169 -9.63 7.34 15.40
C HIS A 169 -8.96 8.70 15.57
N THR A 170 -8.31 8.93 16.71
CA THR A 170 -7.62 10.19 17.00
C THR A 170 -6.45 10.41 16.04
N GLU A 171 -5.67 9.37 15.74
CA GLU A 171 -4.55 9.45 14.80
C GLU A 171 -5.02 9.86 13.39
N ILE A 172 -6.09 9.26 12.88
CA ILE A 172 -6.66 9.61 11.57
C ILE A 172 -7.20 11.05 11.56
N GLU A 173 -7.86 11.48 12.64
CA GLU A 173 -8.38 12.85 12.77
C GLU A 173 -7.27 13.89 12.96
N SER A 174 -6.10 13.50 13.44
CA SER A 174 -4.96 14.40 13.66
C SER A 174 -4.17 14.74 12.39
N ILE A 175 -4.59 14.27 11.22
CA ILE A 175 -3.96 14.61 9.94
C ILE A 175 -4.10 16.13 9.70
N ASP A 176 -3.03 16.87 9.84
CA ASP A 176 -3.01 18.34 9.75
C ASP A 176 -3.24 18.87 8.34
N ASP A 177 -2.86 18.11 7.31
CA ASP A 177 -3.01 18.53 5.91
C ASP A 177 -4.46 18.36 5.44
N PRO A 178 -5.14 19.43 4.98
CA PRO A 178 -6.55 19.38 4.61
C PRO A 178 -6.87 18.41 3.48
N GLU A 179 -6.00 18.28 2.46
CA GLU A 179 -6.25 17.37 1.34
C GLU A 179 -6.00 15.91 1.73
N LEU A 180 -4.97 15.63 2.54
CA LEU A 180 -4.76 14.30 3.10
C LEU A 180 -5.88 13.92 4.07
N HIS A 181 -6.30 14.84 4.96
CA HIS A 181 -7.42 14.62 5.85
C HIS A 181 -8.71 14.33 5.07
N LYS A 182 -9.00 15.12 4.02
CA LYS A 182 -10.15 14.89 3.13
C LYS A 182 -10.14 13.48 2.51
N VAL A 183 -8.98 13.02 2.04
CA VAL A 183 -8.83 11.69 1.43
C VAL A 183 -8.91 10.59 2.46
N TYR A 184 -8.06 10.65 3.49
CA TYR A 184 -7.85 9.53 4.40
C TYR A 184 -8.84 9.52 5.56
N ALA A 185 -9.21 10.68 6.11
CA ALA A 185 -10.18 10.75 7.19
C ALA A 185 -11.64 10.80 6.71
N ARG A 186 -11.91 11.33 5.51
CA ARG A 186 -13.29 11.50 5.00
C ARG A 186 -13.63 10.65 3.78
N GLY A 187 -12.67 9.99 3.16
CA GLY A 187 -12.88 9.19 1.96
C GLY A 187 -13.34 10.02 0.75
N LEU A 188 -13.08 11.31 0.73
CA LEU A 188 -13.44 12.21 -0.35
C LEU A 188 -12.29 12.35 -1.33
N THR A 189 -12.61 12.54 -2.63
CA THR A 189 -11.58 12.71 -3.65
C THR A 189 -10.80 13.99 -3.42
N GLY A 190 -9.49 13.85 -3.24
CA GLY A 190 -8.53 14.93 -3.08
C GLY A 190 -7.78 15.23 -4.38
N ARG A 191 -6.98 16.28 -4.33
CA ARG A 191 -5.91 16.56 -5.29
C ARG A 191 -4.65 16.78 -4.48
N ILE A 192 -3.71 15.84 -4.55
CA ILE A 192 -2.44 16.00 -3.86
C ILE A 192 -1.56 16.90 -4.74
N HIS A 193 -1.48 18.18 -4.35
CA HIS A 193 -0.59 19.17 -4.96
C HIS A 193 0.71 19.26 -4.14
N GLY A 194 1.76 19.81 -4.75
CA GLY A 194 3.02 20.07 -4.05
C GLY A 194 3.84 18.82 -3.71
N LEU A 195 3.73 17.74 -4.50
CA LEU A 195 4.58 16.55 -4.32
C LEU A 195 6.05 16.93 -4.28
N ILE A 196 6.78 16.34 -3.33
CA ILE A 196 8.22 16.54 -3.17
C ILE A 196 8.98 15.86 -4.32
N TYR A 197 8.59 14.62 -4.66
CA TYR A 197 9.17 13.83 -5.74
C TYR A 197 8.14 13.51 -6.83
N PRO A 198 7.78 14.48 -7.69
CA PRO A 198 6.74 14.26 -8.70
C PRO A 198 7.20 13.36 -9.85
N ALA A 199 8.52 13.14 -10.00
CA ALA A 199 9.12 12.34 -11.07
C ALA A 199 10.12 11.35 -10.52
N TYR A 200 9.94 10.06 -10.84
CA TYR A 200 10.87 8.97 -10.59
C TYR A 200 10.73 7.90 -11.68
N GLN A 201 11.73 7.03 -11.81
CA GLN A 201 11.71 5.96 -12.81
C GLN A 201 11.70 4.59 -12.10
N LEU A 202 10.90 3.65 -12.62
CA LEU A 202 10.86 2.30 -12.10
C LEU A 202 11.89 1.42 -12.79
N ILE A 203 12.64 0.65 -11.98
CA ILE A 203 13.67 -0.28 -12.44
C ILE A 203 13.43 -1.66 -11.83
N GLU A 204 14.01 -2.71 -12.40
CA GLU A 204 13.91 -4.06 -11.84
C GLU A 204 14.82 -4.23 -10.61
N GLN A 205 16.07 -3.74 -10.69
CA GLN A 205 17.05 -3.85 -9.61
C GLN A 205 18.09 -2.75 -9.68
N ILE A 206 18.74 -2.45 -8.55
CA ILE A 206 19.90 -1.55 -8.51
C ILE A 206 21.06 -2.21 -9.27
N PRO A 207 21.82 -1.45 -10.08
CA PRO A 207 22.99 -1.99 -10.77
C PRO A 207 24.02 -2.57 -9.79
N GLY A 208 24.34 -3.85 -9.92
CA GLY A 208 25.16 -4.61 -8.94
C GLY A 208 26.61 -4.14 -8.80
N ILE A 209 27.08 -3.25 -9.69
CA ILE A 209 28.41 -2.62 -9.60
C ILE A 209 28.48 -1.52 -8.52
N LEU A 210 27.32 -1.02 -8.06
CA LEU A 210 27.24 0.08 -7.11
C LEU A 210 27.41 -0.42 -5.68
N LYS A 211 28.13 0.34 -4.86
CA LYS A 211 28.25 0.05 -3.41
C LYS A 211 27.01 0.55 -2.70
N PRO A 212 26.27 -0.35 -2.01
CA PRO A 212 25.07 0.03 -1.29
C PRO A 212 25.41 0.79 0.01
N LYS A 213 24.52 1.71 0.37
CA LYS A 213 24.34 2.23 1.72
C LYS A 213 22.91 1.91 2.14
N TYR A 214 22.68 1.81 3.43
CA TYR A 214 21.34 1.51 3.94
C TYR A 214 20.85 2.63 4.83
N GLY A 215 19.56 2.88 4.78
CA GLY A 215 18.89 3.75 5.71
C GLY A 215 17.85 2.98 6.50
N LEU A 216 17.68 3.32 7.76
CA LEU A 216 16.78 2.64 8.68
C LEU A 216 16.00 3.63 9.50
N ASP A 217 14.68 3.54 9.41
CA ASP A 217 13.75 4.15 10.34
C ASP A 217 13.14 3.08 11.25
N PHE A 218 13.12 3.37 12.56
CA PHE A 218 12.60 2.46 13.57
C PHE A 218 11.11 2.71 13.80
N GLY A 219 10.28 1.75 13.48
CA GLY A 219 8.88 1.75 13.79
C GLY A 219 8.42 0.45 14.42
N PHE A 220 7.52 0.52 15.40
CA PHE A 220 6.78 -0.65 15.90
C PHE A 220 5.30 -0.48 15.57
N ASN A 221 4.67 0.60 16.03
CA ASN A 221 3.31 0.96 15.64
C ASN A 221 3.26 1.56 14.23
N HIS A 222 4.29 2.32 13.84
CA HIS A 222 4.53 2.78 12.49
C HIS A 222 5.34 1.75 11.68
N LYS A 223 5.65 2.06 10.44
CA LYS A 223 6.46 1.17 9.60
C LYS A 223 7.92 1.24 10.01
N MET A 224 8.54 0.09 10.23
CA MET A 224 9.98 -0.04 10.21
C MET A 224 10.39 -0.09 8.75
N ALA A 225 11.24 0.84 8.31
CA ALA A 225 11.67 0.97 6.93
C ALA A 225 13.19 0.77 6.82
N LEU A 226 13.62 -0.24 6.05
CA LEU A 226 15.01 -0.45 5.68
C LEU A 226 15.13 -0.31 4.16
N ILE A 227 15.85 0.73 3.74
CA ILE A 227 16.01 1.09 2.33
C ILE A 227 17.48 0.95 1.93
N GLU A 228 17.72 0.16 0.90
CA GLU A 228 19.01 0.12 0.20
C GLU A 228 19.08 1.30 -0.77
N THR A 229 20.19 2.04 -0.72
CA THR A 229 20.42 3.18 -1.60
C THR A 229 21.77 3.05 -2.29
N ALA A 230 21.83 3.51 -3.51
CA ALA A 230 23.09 3.63 -4.26
C ALA A 230 23.05 4.89 -5.12
N SER A 231 24.22 5.39 -5.50
CA SER A 231 24.32 6.56 -6.37
C SER A 231 25.46 6.41 -7.37
N ILE A 232 25.25 6.94 -8.55
CA ILE A 232 26.29 7.11 -9.57
C ILE A 232 25.98 8.37 -10.39
N GLU A 233 26.95 9.27 -10.49
CA GLU A 233 26.80 10.55 -11.19
C GLU A 233 25.56 11.32 -10.71
N ASN A 234 24.59 11.57 -11.59
CA ASN A 234 23.33 12.27 -11.31
C ASN A 234 22.16 11.33 -11.07
N LYS A 235 22.40 10.06 -10.69
CA LYS A 235 21.36 9.05 -10.49
C LYS A 235 21.38 8.53 -9.06
N LEU A 236 20.21 8.45 -8.47
CA LEU A 236 19.95 7.84 -7.16
C LEU A 236 19.05 6.65 -7.33
N PHE A 237 19.34 5.60 -6.58
CA PHE A 237 18.62 4.34 -6.62
C PHE A 237 18.12 3.99 -5.24
N TRP A 238 16.83 3.69 -5.12
CA TRP A 238 16.20 3.24 -3.88
C TRP A 238 15.59 1.85 -4.08
N ASN A 239 15.82 0.98 -3.11
CA ASN A 239 15.26 -0.37 -3.06
C ASN A 239 14.77 -0.66 -1.64
N GLU A 240 13.49 -0.95 -1.50
CA GLU A 240 12.87 -1.33 -0.24
C GLU A 240 13.25 -2.78 0.13
N LEU A 241 13.92 -2.95 1.24
CA LEU A 241 14.25 -4.27 1.80
C LEU A 241 13.25 -4.67 2.86
N VAL A 242 12.87 -3.74 3.74
CA VAL A 242 11.85 -3.93 4.78
C VAL A 242 10.92 -2.72 4.82
N TYR A 243 9.62 -2.98 4.91
CA TYR A 243 8.60 -1.97 5.13
C TYR A 243 7.40 -2.61 5.83
N GLN A 244 7.47 -2.72 7.16
CA GLN A 244 6.39 -3.36 7.92
C GLN A 244 6.30 -2.82 9.36
N SER A 245 5.10 -2.89 9.96
CA SER A 245 4.86 -2.61 11.38
C SER A 245 5.01 -3.89 12.23
N GLU A 246 4.97 -3.71 13.55
CA GLU A 246 5.03 -4.81 14.54
C GLU A 246 6.34 -5.63 14.44
N MET A 247 7.44 -4.97 14.07
CA MET A 247 8.77 -5.57 13.98
C MET A 247 9.67 -5.03 15.09
N THR A 248 10.35 -5.94 15.79
CA THR A 248 11.37 -5.57 16.76
C THR A 248 12.76 -5.41 16.12
N PRO A 249 13.72 -4.71 16.77
CA PRO A 249 15.10 -4.67 16.29
C PRO A 249 15.72 -6.07 16.13
N GLY A 250 15.36 -7.01 16.99
CA GLY A 250 15.82 -8.41 16.89
C GLY A 250 15.31 -9.12 15.62
N ASP A 251 14.03 -8.91 15.25
CA ASP A 251 13.48 -9.47 14.01
C ASP A 251 14.16 -8.86 12.78
N LEU A 252 14.44 -7.56 12.81
CA LEU A 252 15.18 -6.86 11.76
C LEU A 252 16.60 -7.41 11.61
N ILE A 253 17.30 -7.60 12.72
CA ILE A 253 18.66 -8.18 12.74
C ILE A 253 18.67 -9.58 12.09
N TYR A 254 17.67 -10.39 12.39
CA TYR A 254 17.53 -11.70 11.76
C TYR A 254 17.36 -11.58 10.24
N GLN A 255 16.45 -10.71 9.78
CA GLN A 255 16.24 -10.49 8.35
C GLN A 255 17.48 -9.91 7.64
N MET A 256 18.19 -8.95 8.26
CA MET A 256 19.42 -8.39 7.71
C MET A 256 20.53 -9.45 7.52
N LYS A 257 20.62 -10.43 8.43
CA LYS A 257 21.55 -11.56 8.29
C LYS A 257 21.16 -12.47 7.13
N ASP A 258 19.88 -12.79 7.01
CA ASP A 258 19.35 -13.62 5.92
C ASP A 258 19.53 -12.96 4.55
N MET A 259 19.35 -11.66 4.46
CA MET A 259 19.60 -10.86 3.24
C MET A 259 21.09 -10.72 2.91
N GLY A 260 22.00 -11.14 3.79
CA GLY A 260 23.43 -11.00 3.58
C GLY A 260 23.94 -9.56 3.66
N ILE A 261 23.25 -8.69 4.39
CA ILE A 261 23.72 -7.31 4.63
C ILE A 261 25.02 -7.39 5.42
N GLY A 262 26.13 -7.02 4.76
CA GLY A 262 27.46 -7.09 5.35
C GLY A 262 27.79 -5.86 6.20
N ARG A 263 29.04 -5.37 6.08
CA ARG A 263 29.53 -4.19 6.81
C ARG A 263 29.30 -2.86 6.11
N ALA A 264 28.43 -2.79 5.11
CA ALA A 264 28.06 -1.53 4.49
C ALA A 264 27.36 -0.63 5.54
N PRO A 265 27.52 0.70 5.47
CA PRO A 265 26.98 1.60 6.47
C PRO A 265 25.45 1.58 6.45
N ILE A 266 24.86 1.51 7.66
CA ILE A 266 23.41 1.61 7.90
C ILE A 266 23.17 2.89 8.71
N TYR A 267 22.57 3.88 8.09
CA TYR A 267 22.23 5.15 8.74
C TYR A 267 20.85 5.03 9.38
N CYS A 268 20.81 5.09 10.70
CA CYS A 268 19.62 4.84 11.50
C CYS A 268 19.05 6.16 12.07
N ASP A 269 17.73 6.26 12.13
CA ASP A 269 17.12 7.34 12.91
C ASP A 269 17.66 7.30 14.35
N HIS A 270 18.16 8.44 14.80
CA HIS A 270 18.82 8.58 16.08
C HIS A 270 17.86 8.65 17.27
N ALA A 271 16.55 8.65 17.07
CA ALA A 271 15.53 8.60 18.12
C ALA A 271 15.63 7.32 18.98
N ARG A 272 16.29 6.26 18.48
CA ARG A 272 16.43 4.95 19.14
C ARG A 272 17.90 4.53 19.30
N PRO A 273 18.70 5.21 20.17
CA PRO A 273 20.11 4.86 20.37
C PRO A 273 20.31 3.46 20.94
N ASP A 274 19.34 2.94 21.69
CA ASP A 274 19.29 1.56 22.19
C ASP A 274 19.26 0.54 21.04
N ALA A 275 18.38 0.75 20.06
CA ALA A 275 18.25 -0.12 18.89
C ALA A 275 19.48 -0.04 17.97
N ILE A 276 20.08 1.16 17.81
CA ILE A 276 21.33 1.33 17.05
C ILE A 276 22.44 0.50 17.69
N GLU A 277 22.56 0.53 19.02
CA GLU A 277 23.59 -0.22 19.75
C GLU A 277 23.35 -1.75 19.64
N GLU A 278 22.09 -2.20 19.67
CA GLU A 278 21.73 -3.60 19.46
C GLU A 278 22.17 -4.10 18.08
N ILE A 279 21.91 -3.32 17.01
CA ILE A 279 22.34 -3.63 15.65
C ILE A 279 23.87 -3.68 15.52
N LYS A 280 24.60 -2.74 16.18
CA LYS A 280 26.06 -2.77 16.22
C LYS A 280 26.60 -4.04 16.89
N ARG A 281 26.02 -4.44 18.04
CA ARG A 281 26.41 -5.67 18.72
C ARG A 281 26.14 -6.93 17.91
N ALA A 282 25.14 -6.89 17.02
CA ALA A 282 24.87 -7.95 16.07
C ALA A 282 25.88 -8.04 14.92
N GLY A 283 26.85 -7.10 14.83
CA GLY A 283 27.97 -7.11 13.88
C GLY A 283 27.80 -6.19 12.66
N PHE A 284 26.73 -5.38 12.62
CA PHE A 284 26.48 -4.44 11.54
C PHE A 284 27.14 -3.06 11.79
N ASN A 285 27.36 -2.31 10.72
CA ASN A 285 27.91 -0.95 10.78
C ASN A 285 26.77 0.10 10.86
N ALA A 286 26.06 0.11 11.98
CA ALA A 286 24.98 1.07 12.24
C ALA A 286 25.54 2.42 12.69
N LEU A 287 25.08 3.50 12.09
CA LEU A 287 25.50 4.88 12.35
C LEU A 287 24.26 5.76 12.56
N PRO A 288 24.32 6.76 13.44
CA PRO A 288 23.22 7.71 13.55
C PRO A 288 23.12 8.54 12.27
N ALA A 289 21.90 8.76 11.82
CA ALA A 289 21.58 9.54 10.63
C ALA A 289 21.55 11.04 10.94
N ASP A 290 21.75 11.89 9.92
CA ASP A 290 21.62 13.34 10.03
C ASP A 290 20.13 13.74 10.01
N LYS A 291 19.74 14.69 10.88
CA LYS A 291 18.35 15.17 11.02
C LYS A 291 17.89 16.17 9.97
N ASP A 292 18.77 16.67 9.15
CA ASP A 292 18.42 17.75 8.22
C ASP A 292 17.63 17.24 7.00
N VAL A 293 16.32 17.07 7.21
CA VAL A 293 15.37 16.60 6.20
C VAL A 293 15.37 17.48 4.95
N TRP A 294 15.36 18.82 5.14
CA TRP A 294 15.34 19.76 4.02
C TRP A 294 16.50 19.55 3.04
N ASN A 295 17.71 19.52 3.55
CA ASN A 295 18.87 19.27 2.70
C ASN A 295 18.87 17.88 2.08
N GLY A 296 18.30 16.85 2.74
CA GLY A 296 18.07 15.52 2.16
C GLY A 296 17.15 15.57 0.96
N ILE A 297 15.99 16.19 1.11
CA ILE A 297 15.03 16.41 0.03
C ILE A 297 15.68 17.15 -1.14
N MET A 298 16.37 18.26 -0.86
CA MET A 298 17.02 19.06 -1.90
C MET A 298 18.13 18.32 -2.60
N TYR A 299 18.83 17.42 -1.92
CA TYR A 299 19.82 16.56 -2.54
C TYR A 299 19.16 15.56 -3.51
N VAL A 300 18.11 14.85 -3.09
CA VAL A 300 17.38 13.92 -3.95
C VAL A 300 16.80 14.63 -5.17
N LYS A 301 16.21 15.82 -4.99
CA LYS A 301 15.64 16.62 -6.10
C LYS A 301 16.65 17.07 -7.15
N LYS A 302 17.92 17.14 -6.82
CA LYS A 302 19.01 17.47 -7.78
C LYS A 302 19.41 16.28 -8.65
N HIS A 303 18.92 15.08 -8.34
CA HIS A 303 19.29 13.85 -9.02
C HIS A 303 18.08 13.22 -9.71
N GLN A 304 18.33 12.31 -10.64
CA GLN A 304 17.30 11.44 -11.20
C GLN A 304 17.05 10.29 -10.24
N LEU A 305 15.83 10.18 -9.71
CA LEU A 305 15.44 9.13 -8.78
C LEU A 305 14.96 7.89 -9.52
N TYR A 306 15.55 6.75 -9.18
CA TYR A 306 15.18 5.42 -9.65
C TYR A 306 14.74 4.59 -8.46
N VAL A 307 13.58 3.93 -8.57
CA VAL A 307 13.00 3.10 -7.52
C VAL A 307 12.74 1.71 -8.07
N THR A 308 13.10 0.67 -7.32
CA THR A 308 12.80 -0.69 -7.76
C THR A 308 11.30 -0.95 -7.73
N LYS A 309 10.79 -1.69 -8.72
CA LYS A 309 9.35 -2.04 -8.84
C LYS A 309 8.79 -2.77 -7.61
N ASN A 310 9.65 -3.47 -6.88
CA ASN A 310 9.28 -4.19 -5.67
C ASN A 310 9.16 -3.30 -4.43
N SER A 311 9.62 -2.06 -4.48
CA SER A 311 9.60 -1.07 -3.39
C SER A 311 8.21 -0.44 -3.22
N LYS A 312 7.22 -1.24 -2.87
CA LYS A 312 5.80 -0.83 -2.84
C LYS A 312 5.50 0.23 -1.78
N GLY A 313 6.11 0.13 -0.60
CA GLY A 313 6.00 1.13 0.46
C GLY A 313 6.61 2.46 0.04
N VAL A 314 7.84 2.44 -0.46
CA VAL A 314 8.54 3.63 -1.00
C VAL A 314 7.72 4.30 -2.11
N ILE A 315 7.24 3.52 -3.09
CA ILE A 315 6.43 4.04 -4.20
C ILE A 315 5.15 4.70 -3.66
N LYS A 316 4.48 4.04 -2.71
CA LYS A 316 3.26 4.56 -2.09
C LYS A 316 3.53 5.86 -1.35
N GLU A 317 4.63 5.95 -0.59
CA GLU A 317 5.00 7.19 0.10
C GLU A 317 5.34 8.32 -0.88
N ILE A 318 6.19 8.09 -1.87
CA ILE A 318 6.55 9.09 -2.89
C ILE A 318 5.31 9.72 -3.54
N GLN A 319 4.28 8.93 -3.78
CA GLN A 319 3.02 9.40 -4.38
C GLN A 319 2.20 10.33 -3.46
N HIS A 320 2.53 10.38 -2.18
CA HIS A 320 1.81 11.16 -1.16
C HIS A 320 2.71 12.16 -0.43
N TYR A 321 4.03 12.02 -0.57
CA TYR A 321 5.02 12.86 0.10
C TYR A 321 5.03 14.26 -0.51
N LYS A 322 4.56 15.23 0.27
CA LYS A 322 4.35 16.60 -0.19
C LYS A 322 4.77 17.65 0.82
N TRP A 323 4.96 18.86 0.32
CA TRP A 323 5.19 20.04 1.13
C TRP A 323 3.92 20.42 1.91
N LYS A 324 4.11 20.93 3.10
CA LYS A 324 3.04 21.48 3.94
C LYS A 324 2.53 22.77 3.32
N GLU A 325 1.22 22.85 3.13
CA GLU A 325 0.60 24.06 2.56
C GLU A 325 0.48 25.16 3.64
N LYS A 326 0.72 26.41 3.26
CA LYS A 326 0.62 27.56 4.14
C LYS A 326 -0.85 27.84 4.46
N LYS A 327 -1.20 27.90 5.74
CA LYS A 327 -2.59 28.16 6.17
C LYS A 327 -3.15 29.44 5.55
N GLY A 328 -4.29 29.32 4.83
CA GLY A 328 -4.98 30.45 4.19
C GLY A 328 -4.42 30.90 2.85
N HIS A 329 -3.43 30.21 2.31
CA HIS A 329 -2.81 30.55 1.01
C HIS A 329 -2.74 29.28 0.13
N GLU A 330 -3.79 29.02 -0.64
CA GLU A 330 -3.87 27.88 -1.56
C GLU A 330 -2.75 27.93 -2.59
N GLY A 331 -1.99 26.84 -2.71
CA GLY A 331 -0.85 26.73 -3.66
C GLY A 331 0.47 27.31 -3.16
N GLU A 332 0.54 27.90 -1.97
CA GLU A 332 1.79 28.31 -1.33
C GLU A 332 2.24 27.25 -0.31
N TYR A 333 3.47 26.77 -0.43
CA TYR A 333 4.02 25.69 0.41
C TYR A 333 5.09 26.21 1.34
N LEU A 334 5.16 25.61 2.53
CA LEU A 334 6.27 25.79 3.47
C LEU A 334 7.43 24.87 3.06
N ASP A 335 8.65 25.23 3.43
CA ASP A 335 9.84 24.40 3.24
C ASP A 335 9.90 23.25 4.28
N GLU A 336 8.75 22.66 4.56
CA GLU A 336 8.55 21.59 5.54
C GLU A 336 7.64 20.52 4.92
N PRO A 337 8.04 19.23 4.92
CA PRO A 337 7.17 18.15 4.48
C PRO A 337 6.02 17.91 5.45
N VAL A 338 4.92 17.40 4.95
CA VAL A 338 3.84 16.86 5.80
C VAL A 338 4.32 15.56 6.41
N LYS A 339 4.28 15.46 7.73
CA LYS A 339 4.60 14.23 8.47
C LYS A 339 3.44 13.24 8.39
N PHE A 340 3.39 12.52 7.30
CA PHE A 340 2.38 11.48 7.09
C PHE A 340 2.85 10.52 6.01
N MET A 341 3.00 9.24 6.36
CA MET A 341 3.53 8.20 5.46
C MET A 341 4.87 8.63 4.83
N ASP A 342 5.85 8.99 5.65
CA ASP A 342 7.15 9.52 5.22
C ASP A 342 8.36 8.68 5.71
N ASP A 343 8.10 7.55 6.39
CA ASP A 343 9.13 6.70 7.01
C ASP A 343 10.23 6.27 6.01
N ALA A 344 9.86 5.77 4.85
CA ALA A 344 10.81 5.30 3.83
C ALA A 344 11.45 6.46 3.03
N CYS A 345 10.71 7.53 2.75
CA CYS A 345 11.22 8.72 2.08
C CYS A 345 12.24 9.42 2.94
N PHE A 346 11.96 9.63 4.24
CA PHE A 346 12.88 10.19 5.22
C PHE A 346 14.20 9.41 5.25
N VAL A 347 14.12 8.08 5.28
CA VAL A 347 15.29 7.20 5.28
C VAL A 347 16.13 7.35 4.01
N GLY A 348 15.49 7.32 2.84
CA GLY A 348 16.17 7.49 1.56
C GLY A 348 16.93 8.81 1.45
N GLU A 349 16.38 9.88 2.00
CA GLU A 349 16.98 11.22 2.04
C GLU A 349 18.20 11.31 2.96
N THR A 350 18.14 10.64 4.09
CA THR A 350 19.14 10.74 5.16
C THR A 350 20.44 10.02 4.82
N VAL A 351 20.35 8.88 4.13
CA VAL A 351 21.52 8.05 3.77
C VAL A 351 22.47 8.73 2.79
N ILE A 352 21.95 9.60 1.96
CA ILE A 352 22.66 10.09 0.78
C ILE A 352 23.65 11.23 1.12
N LYS A 353 23.43 11.93 2.24
CA LYS A 353 24.25 13.06 2.68
C LYS A 353 25.60 12.69 3.27
N THR A 354 25.74 11.50 3.78
CA THR A 354 26.96 11.09 4.46
C THR A 354 28.02 10.65 3.45
N LYS A 355 29.06 11.49 3.32
CA LYS A 355 30.24 11.25 2.49
C LYS A 355 31.08 10.07 2.96
#